data_abdd44af7761dbb2a58ab924502b1713
#
_entry.id   abdd44af7761dbb2a58ab924502b1713
#
_cell.length_a   1.000
_cell.length_b   1.000
_cell.length_c   1.000
_cell.angle_alpha   90.00
_cell.angle_beta   90.00
_cell.angle_gamma   90.00
#
_symmetry.space_group_name_H-M   'P 1'
#
loop_
_entity.id
_entity.type
_entity.pdbx_description
1 polymer ?
#
loop_
_entity_poly.entity_id
_entity_poly.type
_entity_poly.pdbx_seq_one_letter_code
_entity_poly.pdbx_strand_id
1 'polypeptide(L)'
;MASLNTLPTGTWNIDPAHTEISFVARHLMVTKVRGKFTDYSATVVAADPISDSSVEFTVQTASFDTGSADRDAHVKSGDFFDVETYPTMTFKATQITDDEITGDLTIKDVTKPVTFSYDFNGVATDPWGATRAGFEASGEINRNDFGMTFNAPLDGGGVLISEKIKINLDLEFTKA
;
A
#
# COMPACT_ATOMS: atom_id res chain seq x y z
N MET A 1 -0.39 -22.58 1.07
CA MET A 1 -1.29 -21.42 0.94
C MET A 1 -2.67 -21.79 1.45
N ALA A 2 -3.27 -20.95 2.26
CA ALA A 2 -4.62 -21.17 2.75
C ALA A 2 -5.66 -20.95 1.63
N SER A 3 -6.80 -21.64 1.73
CA SER A 3 -7.88 -21.48 0.76
C SER A 3 -8.76 -20.29 1.11
N LEU A 4 -9.03 -19.40 0.15
CA LEU A 4 -9.96 -18.28 0.30
C LEU A 4 -11.38 -18.71 0.71
N ASN A 5 -11.74 -19.95 0.45
CA ASN A 5 -13.01 -20.50 0.89
C ASN A 5 -13.16 -20.52 2.41
N THR A 6 -12.07 -20.43 3.15
CA THR A 6 -12.08 -20.38 4.61
C THR A 6 -12.29 -18.98 5.17
N LEU A 7 -12.25 -17.94 4.33
CA LEU A 7 -12.44 -16.55 4.73
C LEU A 7 -13.93 -16.29 4.98
N PRO A 8 -14.36 -16.01 6.22
CA PRO A 8 -15.76 -15.66 6.48
C PRO A 8 -16.18 -14.39 5.73
N THR A 9 -17.39 -14.41 5.18
CA THR A 9 -17.98 -13.23 4.53
C THR A 9 -18.39 -12.18 5.55
N GLY A 10 -18.47 -10.94 5.10
CA GLY A 10 -18.86 -9.78 5.89
C GLY A 10 -17.73 -8.77 6.05
N THR A 11 -17.89 -7.86 6.98
CA THR A 11 -16.97 -6.73 7.18
C THR A 11 -15.76 -7.16 8.01
N TRP A 12 -14.58 -6.70 7.56
CA TRP A 12 -13.32 -6.90 8.25
C TRP A 12 -12.66 -5.55 8.50
N ASN A 13 -12.11 -5.38 9.69
CA ASN A 13 -11.40 -4.16 10.10
C ASN A 13 -9.91 -4.41 10.06
N ILE A 14 -9.15 -3.42 9.57
CA ILE A 14 -7.69 -3.50 9.58
C ILE A 14 -7.18 -3.38 11.01
N ASP A 15 -6.16 -4.18 11.34
CA ASP A 15 -5.46 -4.09 12.61
C ASP A 15 -4.10 -3.42 12.41
N PRO A 16 -3.93 -2.14 12.76
CA PRO A 16 -2.68 -1.42 12.54
C PRO A 16 -1.50 -1.99 13.33
N ALA A 17 -1.75 -2.65 14.46
CA ALA A 17 -0.69 -3.24 15.28
C ALA A 17 0.02 -4.41 14.59
N HIS A 18 -0.66 -5.07 13.64
CA HIS A 18 -0.14 -6.23 12.92
C HIS A 18 -0.15 -6.01 11.41
N THR A 19 -0.18 -4.75 10.97
CA THR A 19 -0.21 -4.38 9.55
C THR A 19 0.96 -3.46 9.24
N GLU A 20 1.58 -3.67 8.09
CA GLU A 20 2.61 -2.78 7.58
C GLU A 20 2.37 -2.46 6.11
N ILE A 21 2.32 -1.16 5.81
CA ILE A 21 2.27 -0.63 4.45
C ILE A 21 3.64 -0.01 4.17
N SER A 22 4.45 -0.68 3.36
CA SER A 22 5.83 -0.29 3.12
C SER A 22 6.15 -0.17 1.63
N PHE A 23 7.24 0.48 1.34
CA PHE A 23 7.73 0.65 -0.02
C PHE A 23 9.24 0.64 -0.07
N VAL A 24 9.76 0.40 -1.27
CA VAL A 24 11.20 0.41 -1.55
C VAL A 24 11.45 1.26 -2.79
N ALA A 25 12.37 2.22 -2.67
CA ALA A 25 12.94 2.97 -3.79
C ALA A 25 14.45 2.73 -3.84
N ARG A 26 15.08 3.03 -4.97
CA ARG A 26 16.53 2.95 -5.08
C ARG A 26 17.14 4.34 -5.06
N HIS A 27 18.19 4.50 -4.25
CA HIS A 27 19.01 5.70 -4.19
C HIS A 27 20.27 5.48 -5.02
N LEU A 28 20.54 6.37 -5.95
CA LEU A 28 21.68 6.30 -6.89
C LEU A 28 21.74 4.98 -7.68
N MET A 29 20.63 4.24 -7.73
CA MET A 29 20.51 2.89 -8.32
C MET A 29 21.40 1.83 -7.65
N VAL A 30 22.00 2.13 -6.50
CA VAL A 30 22.92 1.21 -5.79
C VAL A 30 22.42 0.74 -4.45
N THR A 31 21.63 1.53 -3.74
CA THR A 31 21.07 1.13 -2.43
C THR A 31 19.56 1.25 -2.40
N LYS A 32 18.96 0.49 -1.50
CA LYS A 32 17.51 0.54 -1.27
C LYS A 32 17.20 1.52 -0.15
N VAL A 33 16.21 2.37 -0.38
CA VAL A 33 15.58 3.18 0.66
C VAL A 33 14.22 2.54 0.95
N ARG A 34 14.01 2.14 2.19
CA ARG A 34 12.75 1.57 2.67
C ARG A 34 12.02 2.59 3.52
N GLY A 35 10.72 2.64 3.33
CA GLY A 35 9.86 3.47 4.15
C GLY A 35 8.51 2.84 4.34
N LYS A 36 7.71 3.48 5.18
CA LYS A 36 6.36 3.02 5.51
C LYS A 36 5.43 4.18 5.75
N PHE A 37 4.13 3.88 5.75
CA PHE A 37 3.08 4.77 6.21
C PHE A 37 2.52 4.22 7.51
N THR A 38 2.35 5.07 8.51
CA THR A 38 1.94 4.66 9.86
C THR A 38 0.52 5.04 10.22
N ASP A 39 -0.17 5.80 9.37
CA ASP A 39 -1.56 6.23 9.59
C ASP A 39 -2.40 5.93 8.35
N TYR A 40 -3.31 4.99 8.48
CA TYR A 40 -4.18 4.54 7.40
C TYR A 40 -5.43 3.89 7.96
N SER A 41 -6.45 3.79 7.11
CA SER A 41 -7.67 3.05 7.38
C SER A 41 -8.04 2.19 6.18
N ALA A 42 -8.85 1.17 6.40
CA ALA A 42 -9.34 0.31 5.33
C ALA A 42 -10.76 -0.15 5.65
N THR A 43 -11.55 -0.30 4.60
CA THR A 43 -12.86 -0.94 4.65
C THR A 43 -12.84 -2.15 3.73
N VAL A 44 -13.03 -3.34 4.29
CA VAL A 44 -13.03 -4.59 3.56
C VAL A 44 -14.32 -5.32 3.84
N VAL A 45 -15.04 -5.66 2.77
CA VAL A 45 -16.23 -6.51 2.84
C VAL A 45 -15.97 -7.75 2.01
N ALA A 46 -15.77 -8.88 2.67
CA ALA A 46 -15.55 -10.15 2.01
C ALA A 46 -16.87 -10.75 1.55
N ALA A 47 -16.93 -11.20 0.31
CA ALA A 47 -18.09 -11.82 -0.30
C ALA A 47 -17.73 -13.18 -0.89
N ASP A 48 -18.75 -13.96 -1.22
CA ASP A 48 -18.62 -15.22 -1.92
C ASP A 48 -19.45 -15.16 -3.21
N PRO A 49 -18.81 -15.19 -4.40
CA PRO A 49 -17.37 -15.39 -4.65
C PRO A 49 -16.52 -14.19 -4.23
N ILE A 50 -15.22 -14.41 -4.06
CA ILE A 50 -14.28 -13.38 -3.61
C ILE A 50 -14.27 -12.17 -4.57
N SER A 51 -14.58 -12.39 -5.84
CA SER A 51 -14.66 -11.32 -6.84
C SER A 51 -15.76 -10.29 -6.58
N ASP A 52 -16.74 -10.59 -5.73
CA ASP A 52 -17.80 -9.68 -5.31
C ASP A 52 -17.43 -8.86 -4.07
N SER A 53 -16.25 -9.08 -3.51
CA SER A 53 -15.75 -8.35 -2.35
C SER A 53 -15.42 -6.90 -2.69
N SER A 54 -15.45 -6.03 -1.67
CA SER A 54 -15.03 -4.64 -1.79
C SER A 54 -13.85 -4.35 -0.88
N VAL A 55 -12.89 -3.56 -1.38
CA VAL A 55 -11.68 -3.18 -0.64
C VAL A 55 -11.39 -1.71 -0.92
N GLU A 56 -11.30 -0.91 0.13
CA GLU A 56 -10.90 0.49 0.05
C GLU A 56 -9.87 0.78 1.14
N PHE A 57 -8.78 1.48 0.74
CA PHE A 57 -7.76 1.98 1.66
C PHE A 57 -7.67 3.49 1.56
N THR A 58 -7.48 4.13 2.69
CA THR A 58 -7.12 5.56 2.78
C THR A 58 -5.86 5.67 3.62
N VAL A 59 -4.83 6.29 3.06
CA VAL A 59 -3.53 6.46 3.70
C VAL A 59 -3.27 7.95 3.89
N GLN A 60 -2.89 8.34 5.11
CA GLN A 60 -2.47 9.71 5.40
C GLN A 60 -1.04 9.90 4.88
N THR A 61 -0.86 10.76 3.91
CA THR A 61 0.45 10.96 3.26
C THR A 61 1.48 11.56 4.22
N ALA A 62 1.03 12.34 5.21
CA ALA A 62 1.90 12.88 6.25
C ALA A 62 2.50 11.81 7.18
N SER A 63 1.99 10.58 7.15
CA SER A 63 2.52 9.47 7.96
C SER A 63 3.73 8.78 7.33
N PHE A 64 4.23 9.27 6.21
CA PHE A 64 5.43 8.80 5.55
C PHE A 64 6.63 8.80 6.48
N ASP A 65 7.34 7.69 6.59
CA ASP A 65 8.46 7.51 7.51
C ASP A 65 9.52 6.60 6.88
N THR A 66 10.72 7.12 6.70
CA THR A 66 11.91 6.37 6.25
C THR A 66 13.01 6.31 7.31
N GLY A 67 12.75 6.87 8.51
CA GLY A 67 13.74 6.95 9.59
C GLY A 67 14.72 8.11 9.46
N SER A 68 14.55 8.98 8.47
CA SER A 68 15.35 10.19 8.26
C SER A 68 14.45 11.40 8.21
N ALA A 69 14.55 12.29 9.20
CA ALA A 69 13.68 13.46 9.30
C ALA A 69 13.82 14.40 8.09
N ASP A 70 15.04 14.61 7.60
CA ASP A 70 15.28 15.48 6.45
C ASP A 70 14.72 14.89 5.15
N ARG A 71 14.89 13.61 4.94
CA ARG A 71 14.33 12.90 3.78
C ARG A 71 12.82 12.90 3.83
N ASP A 72 12.24 12.61 5.00
CA ASP A 72 10.79 12.59 5.16
C ASP A 72 10.18 13.96 4.91
N ALA A 73 10.81 15.02 5.39
CA ALA A 73 10.36 16.40 5.12
C ALA A 73 10.38 16.71 3.61
N HIS A 74 11.42 16.29 2.89
CA HIS A 74 11.52 16.51 1.44
C HIS A 74 10.44 15.73 0.68
N VAL A 75 10.21 14.46 1.03
CA VAL A 75 9.19 13.64 0.36
C VAL A 75 7.77 14.15 0.63
N LYS A 76 7.54 14.77 1.78
CA LYS A 76 6.25 15.41 2.10
C LYS A 76 6.05 16.76 1.39
N SER A 77 7.10 17.33 0.84
CA SER A 77 7.07 18.64 0.16
C SER A 77 6.42 18.58 -1.22
N GLY A 78 6.28 19.76 -1.84
CA GLY A 78 5.74 19.89 -3.18
C GLY A 78 6.53 19.17 -4.29
N ASP A 79 7.79 18.79 -4.02
CA ASP A 79 8.58 17.99 -4.95
C ASP A 79 8.05 16.55 -5.10
N PHE A 80 7.31 16.04 -4.11
CA PHE A 80 6.77 14.69 -4.09
C PHE A 80 5.29 14.68 -3.73
N PHE A 81 4.94 14.30 -2.50
CA PHE A 81 3.52 14.11 -2.10
C PHE A 81 2.75 15.40 -1.95
N ASP A 82 3.42 16.50 -1.57
CA ASP A 82 2.72 17.76 -1.24
C ASP A 82 1.57 17.50 -0.25
N VAL A 83 1.92 17.02 0.94
CA VAL A 83 0.94 16.51 1.91
C VAL A 83 -0.04 17.58 2.41
N GLU A 84 0.33 18.86 2.33
CA GLU A 84 -0.56 19.96 2.73
C GLU A 84 -1.70 20.13 1.71
N THR A 85 -1.40 19.95 0.42
CA THR A 85 -2.40 20.02 -0.66
C THR A 85 -3.13 18.71 -0.84
N TYR A 86 -2.42 17.58 -0.70
CA TYR A 86 -2.93 16.23 -0.92
C TYR A 86 -2.71 15.37 0.33
N PRO A 87 -3.55 15.54 1.37
CA PRO A 87 -3.33 14.89 2.66
C PRO A 87 -3.54 13.38 2.64
N THR A 88 -4.24 12.84 1.63
CA THR A 88 -4.53 11.41 1.54
C THR A 88 -4.17 10.84 0.19
N MET A 89 -3.82 9.55 0.17
CA MET A 89 -3.89 8.73 -1.04
C MET A 89 -4.86 7.58 -0.79
N THR A 90 -5.52 7.12 -1.85
CA THR A 90 -6.59 6.12 -1.75
C THR A 90 -6.40 5.01 -2.75
N PHE A 91 -6.87 3.82 -2.38
CA PHE A 91 -6.96 2.68 -3.27
C PHE A 91 -8.36 2.09 -3.17
N LYS A 92 -9.01 1.90 -4.31
CA LYS A 92 -10.32 1.28 -4.39
C LYS A 92 -10.29 0.13 -5.37
N ALA A 93 -10.52 -1.10 -4.90
CA ALA A 93 -10.50 -2.28 -5.74
C ALA A 93 -11.59 -2.22 -6.81
N THR A 94 -11.23 -2.60 -8.03
CA THR A 94 -12.14 -2.73 -9.18
C THR A 94 -12.26 -4.17 -9.65
N GLN A 95 -11.27 -5.02 -9.37
CA GLN A 95 -11.27 -6.43 -9.73
C GLN A 95 -10.47 -7.23 -8.71
N ILE A 96 -11.04 -8.30 -8.22
CA ILE A 96 -10.39 -9.21 -7.27
C ILE A 96 -10.48 -10.63 -7.84
N THR A 97 -9.34 -11.29 -7.95
CA THR A 97 -9.23 -12.71 -8.27
C THR A 97 -8.65 -13.46 -7.08
N ASP A 98 -8.39 -14.75 -7.23
CA ASP A 98 -7.84 -15.57 -6.13
C ASP A 98 -6.40 -15.21 -5.76
N ASP A 99 -5.67 -14.50 -6.63
CA ASP A 99 -4.26 -14.20 -6.45
C ASP A 99 -3.86 -12.77 -6.83
N GLU A 100 -4.80 -11.97 -7.35
CA GLU A 100 -4.53 -10.58 -7.74
C GLU A 100 -5.67 -9.67 -7.34
N ILE A 101 -5.34 -8.43 -6.99
CA ILE A 101 -6.27 -7.35 -6.76
C ILE A 101 -5.86 -6.15 -7.60
N THR A 102 -6.77 -5.67 -8.43
CA THR A 102 -6.59 -4.46 -9.23
C THR A 102 -7.52 -3.39 -8.70
N GLY A 103 -7.03 -2.18 -8.61
CA GLY A 103 -7.85 -1.06 -8.16
C GLY A 103 -7.31 0.28 -8.65
N ASP A 104 -8.10 1.30 -8.41
CA ASP A 104 -7.75 2.68 -8.71
C ASP A 104 -6.93 3.24 -7.55
N LEU A 105 -5.66 3.52 -7.81
CA LEU A 105 -4.78 4.21 -6.87
C LEU A 105 -4.76 5.70 -7.22
N THR A 106 -5.10 6.53 -6.23
CA THR A 106 -5.09 7.98 -6.37
C THR A 106 -4.00 8.57 -5.49
N ILE A 107 -3.04 9.24 -6.12
CA ILE A 107 -1.97 9.99 -5.45
C ILE A 107 -1.93 11.38 -6.11
N LYS A 108 -1.93 12.45 -5.32
CA LYS A 108 -1.90 13.84 -5.82
C LYS A 108 -3.01 14.12 -6.83
N ASP A 109 -4.22 13.63 -6.58
CA ASP A 109 -5.39 13.75 -7.47
C ASP A 109 -5.22 13.07 -8.84
N VAL A 110 -4.19 12.27 -9.04
CA VAL A 110 -4.01 11.45 -10.24
C VAL A 110 -4.40 10.02 -9.92
N THR A 111 -5.34 9.49 -10.69
CA THR A 111 -5.84 8.12 -10.52
C THR A 111 -5.37 7.22 -11.64
N LYS A 112 -4.74 6.10 -11.27
CA LYS A 112 -4.27 5.07 -12.21
C LYS A 112 -4.62 3.69 -11.70
N PRO A 113 -4.93 2.73 -12.59
CA PRO A 113 -5.11 1.34 -12.17
C PRO A 113 -3.76 0.74 -11.78
N VAL A 114 -3.77 0.01 -10.67
CA VAL A 114 -2.60 -0.71 -10.16
C VAL A 114 -3.04 -2.11 -9.76
N THR A 115 -2.23 -3.12 -10.09
CA THR A 115 -2.47 -4.50 -9.74
C THR A 115 -1.44 -4.96 -8.72
N PHE A 116 -1.93 -5.57 -7.64
CA PHE A 116 -1.11 -6.23 -6.62
C PHE A 116 -1.32 -7.73 -6.71
N SER A 117 -0.23 -8.48 -6.65
CA SER A 117 -0.29 -9.92 -6.36
C SER A 117 -0.50 -10.09 -4.87
N TYR A 118 -1.34 -11.02 -4.44
CA TYR A 118 -1.53 -11.26 -3.02
C TYR A 118 -1.61 -12.76 -2.70
N ASP A 119 -1.24 -13.07 -1.47
CA ASP A 119 -1.37 -14.38 -0.85
C ASP A 119 -2.27 -14.27 0.37
N PHE A 120 -3.17 -15.23 0.51
CA PHE A 120 -3.98 -15.38 1.72
C PHE A 120 -3.29 -16.35 2.67
N ASN A 121 -2.95 -15.87 3.87
CA ASN A 121 -2.18 -16.63 4.86
C ASN A 121 -3.07 -17.45 5.81
N GLY A 122 -4.38 -17.24 5.77
CA GLY A 122 -5.30 -18.02 6.58
C GLY A 122 -6.10 -17.21 7.58
N VAL A 123 -6.94 -17.92 8.32
CA VAL A 123 -7.82 -17.39 9.38
C VAL A 123 -7.47 -18.10 10.68
N ALA A 124 -7.42 -17.34 11.76
CA ALA A 124 -7.19 -17.88 13.11
C ALA A 124 -8.06 -17.13 14.12
N THR A 125 -8.36 -17.79 15.23
CA THR A 125 -9.02 -17.15 16.36
C THR A 125 -7.99 -16.88 17.44
N ASP A 126 -7.89 -15.64 17.91
CA ASP A 126 -6.95 -15.27 18.96
C ASP A 126 -7.44 -15.71 20.35
N PRO A 127 -6.59 -15.63 21.41
CA PRO A 127 -6.98 -16.05 22.75
C PRO A 127 -8.15 -15.25 23.35
N TRP A 128 -8.48 -14.09 22.79
CA TRP A 128 -9.57 -13.23 23.24
C TRP A 128 -10.86 -13.42 22.44
N GLY A 129 -10.88 -14.38 21.51
CA GLY A 129 -12.06 -14.72 20.72
C GLY A 129 -12.24 -13.94 19.43
N ALA A 130 -11.31 -13.09 19.04
CA ALA A 130 -11.38 -12.38 17.76
C ALA A 130 -10.93 -13.29 16.61
N THR A 131 -11.68 -13.25 15.51
CA THR A 131 -11.30 -13.94 14.27
C THR A 131 -10.43 -13.03 13.44
N ARG A 132 -9.26 -13.51 13.04
CA ARG A 132 -8.24 -12.75 12.31
C ARG A 132 -7.94 -13.39 10.98
N ALA A 133 -7.66 -12.57 9.96
CA ALA A 133 -7.25 -13.02 8.64
C ALA A 133 -5.97 -12.28 8.23
N GLY A 134 -5.02 -13.00 7.64
CA GLY A 134 -3.74 -12.46 7.21
C GLY A 134 -3.56 -12.52 5.69
N PHE A 135 -2.96 -11.46 5.14
CA PHE A 135 -2.63 -11.36 3.71
C PHE A 135 -1.27 -10.72 3.53
N GLU A 136 -0.58 -11.12 2.48
CA GLU A 136 0.59 -10.43 1.96
C GLU A 136 0.29 -9.98 0.54
N ALA A 137 0.70 -8.77 0.18
CA ALA A 137 0.52 -8.26 -1.16
C ALA A 137 1.75 -7.49 -1.62
N SER A 138 2.00 -7.49 -2.92
CA SER A 138 3.09 -6.71 -3.51
C SER A 138 2.70 -6.18 -4.89
N GLY A 139 3.23 -5.02 -5.21
CA GLY A 139 3.03 -4.37 -6.49
C GLY A 139 4.13 -3.37 -6.76
N GLU A 140 4.10 -2.78 -7.95
CA GLU A 140 5.07 -1.80 -8.39
C GLU A 140 4.35 -0.66 -9.09
N ILE A 141 4.75 0.58 -8.80
CA ILE A 141 4.25 1.77 -9.49
C ILE A 141 5.42 2.56 -10.06
N ASN A 142 5.14 3.36 -11.08
CA ASN A 142 6.05 4.41 -11.53
C ASN A 142 5.56 5.74 -10.92
N ARG A 143 6.38 6.36 -10.06
CA ARG A 143 6.02 7.59 -9.37
C ARG A 143 5.74 8.76 -10.31
N ASN A 144 6.33 8.75 -11.50
CA ASN A 144 6.08 9.78 -12.51
C ASN A 144 4.63 9.79 -13.00
N ASP A 145 3.97 8.63 -13.00
CA ASP A 145 2.56 8.51 -13.40
C ASP A 145 1.61 9.29 -12.48
N PHE A 146 2.07 9.60 -11.27
CA PHE A 146 1.31 10.33 -10.26
C PHE A 146 1.81 11.77 -10.04
N GLY A 147 2.62 12.28 -10.95
CA GLY A 147 3.15 13.64 -10.87
C GLY A 147 4.31 13.82 -9.90
N MET A 148 4.86 12.75 -9.36
CA MET A 148 6.05 12.80 -8.49
C MET A 148 7.31 12.65 -9.34
N THR A 149 7.68 13.71 -10.05
CA THR A 149 8.68 13.66 -11.11
C THR A 149 10.06 14.22 -10.69
N PHE A 150 10.17 14.71 -9.45
CA PHE A 150 11.44 15.24 -8.96
C PHE A 150 12.56 14.23 -9.12
N ASN A 151 13.68 14.69 -9.66
CA ASN A 151 14.91 13.92 -9.78
C ASN A 151 16.09 14.84 -10.01
N ALA A 152 17.28 14.31 -9.83
CA ALA A 152 18.52 15.01 -10.13
C ALA A 152 19.40 14.11 -11.00
N PRO A 153 19.79 14.56 -12.21
CA PRO A 153 20.72 13.81 -13.05
C PRO A 153 22.11 13.75 -12.41
N LEU A 154 22.80 12.64 -12.58
CA LEU A 154 24.12 12.41 -12.05
C LEU A 154 25.19 12.62 -13.14
N ASP A 155 26.37 13.10 -12.74
CA ASP A 155 27.48 13.39 -13.67
C ASP A 155 27.91 12.15 -14.46
N GLY A 156 27.85 10.98 -13.89
CA GLY A 156 28.21 9.71 -14.54
C GLY A 156 27.07 9.02 -15.29
N GLY A 157 25.92 9.70 -15.44
CA GLY A 157 24.69 9.11 -15.94
C GLY A 157 23.88 8.48 -14.81
N GLY A 158 22.59 8.23 -15.08
CA GLY A 158 21.65 7.72 -14.10
C GLY A 158 20.93 8.82 -13.32
N VAL A 159 20.19 8.45 -12.29
CA VAL A 159 19.30 9.33 -11.55
C VAL A 159 19.48 9.15 -10.04
N LEU A 160 19.13 10.19 -9.29
CA LEU A 160 19.23 10.20 -7.82
C LEU A 160 18.24 9.22 -7.18
N ILE A 161 17.00 9.18 -7.69
CA ILE A 161 15.90 8.38 -7.13
C ILE A 161 15.25 7.58 -8.27
N SER A 162 15.02 6.29 -8.04
CA SER A 162 14.35 5.43 -9.02
C SER A 162 12.93 5.92 -9.32
N GLU A 163 12.49 5.70 -10.56
CA GLU A 163 11.12 5.98 -10.97
C GLU A 163 10.16 4.90 -10.48
N LYS A 164 10.63 3.66 -10.47
CA LYS A 164 9.85 2.51 -10.00
C LYS A 164 9.93 2.39 -8.49
N ILE A 165 8.77 2.27 -7.88
CA ILE A 165 8.61 2.11 -6.43
C ILE A 165 7.91 0.77 -6.19
N LYS A 166 8.56 -0.10 -5.44
CA LYS A 166 7.99 -1.38 -5.03
C LYS A 166 7.18 -1.19 -3.76
N ILE A 167 5.96 -1.72 -3.75
CA ILE A 167 5.05 -1.64 -2.61
C ILE A 167 4.89 -3.04 -2.03
N ASN A 168 5.05 -3.16 -0.71
CA ASN A 168 4.85 -4.40 0.02
C ASN A 168 3.85 -4.16 1.15
N LEU A 169 2.89 -5.05 1.27
CA LEU A 169 1.82 -4.98 2.25
C LEU A 169 1.79 -6.26 3.06
N ASP A 170 1.89 -6.13 4.38
CA ASP A 170 1.60 -7.19 5.33
C ASP A 170 0.34 -6.77 6.08
N LEU A 171 -0.75 -7.50 5.88
CA LEU A 171 -2.08 -7.08 6.30
C LEU A 171 -2.69 -8.09 7.26
N GLU A 172 -3.21 -7.59 8.37
CA GLU A 172 -4.03 -8.37 9.28
C GLU A 172 -5.34 -7.66 9.54
N PHE A 173 -6.42 -8.41 9.44
CA PHE A 173 -7.78 -7.90 9.65
C PHE A 173 -8.45 -8.68 10.78
N THR A 174 -9.37 -8.02 11.47
CA THR A 174 -10.26 -8.65 12.44
C THR A 174 -11.69 -8.62 11.92
N LYS A 175 -12.42 -9.72 12.14
CA LYS A 175 -13.82 -9.83 11.74
C LYS A 175 -14.68 -8.90 12.59
N ALA A 176 -15.46 -8.08 11.94
CA ALA A 176 -16.41 -7.20 12.62
C ALA A 176 -17.58 -7.98 13.23
#